data_b6eb388448d47b78436263bd0fa92ef3
#
_entry.id   b6eb388448d47b78436263bd0fa92ef3
#
_cell.length_a   1.000
_cell.length_b   1.000
_cell.length_c   1.000
_cell.angle_alpha   90.00
_cell.angle_beta   90.00
_cell.angle_gamma   90.00
#
_symmetry.space_group_name_H-M   'P 1'
#
loop_
_entity.id
_entity.type
_entity.pdbx_description
1 polymer ?
#
loop_
_entity_poly.entity_id
_entity_poly.type
_entity_poly.pdbx_seq_one_letter_code
_entity_poly.pdbx_strand_id
1 'polypeptide(L)'
;MVAKITVGTSLYGALAYNGMKVNEGEGKLLAGNKVFDDGSGRVDIARAEQDFKRYMPENVRTRNKVIHISLNPHPDDRLTDMEMESLAREYLEKLGYGDQPYLIFKHEDINRHHLHIVSVNVDENGRRLNKDFIHRRSKRITTELERKYGLHPADRRQHRNDNSLRKVDASQGDVKRQVSNTVKAVMATYKFRTMANTAPCSPSTTSLWRKPVAW
;
A
#
# COMPACT_ATOMS: atom_id res chain seq x y z
N MET A 1 4.40 -10.83 -4.22
CA MET A 1 3.78 -9.94 -3.21
C MET A 1 4.43 -8.56 -3.21
N VAL A 2 3.66 -7.47 -3.17
CA VAL A 2 4.19 -6.09 -3.12
C VAL A 2 3.91 -5.49 -1.76
N ALA A 3 4.95 -5.02 -1.05
CA ALA A 3 4.81 -4.26 0.18
C ALA A 3 5.00 -2.76 -0.10
N LYS A 4 4.08 -1.95 0.42
CA LYS A 4 4.19 -0.49 0.41
C LYS A 4 4.24 0.00 1.86
N ILE A 5 5.28 0.74 2.20
CA ILE A 5 5.48 1.32 3.53
C ILE A 5 5.28 2.84 3.44
N THR A 6 4.43 3.36 4.28
CA THR A 6 4.16 4.79 4.43
C THR A 6 4.36 5.19 5.88
N VAL A 7 5.00 6.32 6.12
CA VAL A 7 5.23 6.86 7.46
C VAL A 7 4.46 8.17 7.59
N GLY A 8 3.72 8.31 8.67
CA GLY A 8 2.82 9.44 8.89
C GLY A 8 2.84 9.97 10.32
N THR A 9 2.07 11.03 10.54
CA THR A 9 1.93 11.69 11.84
C THR A 9 0.62 11.36 12.52
N SER A 10 -0.44 11.05 11.76
CA SER A 10 -1.78 10.82 12.28
C SER A 10 -2.03 9.34 12.53
N LEU A 11 -1.99 8.96 13.80
CA LEU A 11 -2.37 7.61 14.23
C LEU A 11 -3.88 7.40 14.04
N TYR A 12 -4.68 8.36 14.52
CA TYR A 12 -6.14 8.31 14.36
C TYR A 12 -6.54 8.14 12.89
N GLY A 13 -5.94 8.93 11.96
CA GLY A 13 -6.27 8.81 10.54
C GLY A 13 -5.95 7.43 9.95
N ALA A 14 -4.83 6.81 10.36
CA ALA A 14 -4.50 5.46 9.92
C ALA A 14 -5.44 4.40 10.50
N LEU A 15 -5.81 4.52 11.78
CA LEU A 15 -6.75 3.61 12.44
C LEU A 15 -8.18 3.80 11.92
N ALA A 16 -8.63 5.04 11.75
CA ALA A 16 -9.97 5.34 11.26
C ALA A 16 -10.16 4.81 9.83
N TYR A 17 -9.21 5.06 8.93
CA TYR A 17 -9.29 4.57 7.55
C TYR A 17 -9.48 3.04 7.48
N ASN A 18 -8.73 2.28 8.28
CA ASN A 18 -8.80 0.82 8.24
C ASN A 18 -9.95 0.27 9.10
N GLY A 19 -10.15 0.84 10.30
CA GLY A 19 -11.17 0.39 11.23
C GLY A 19 -12.60 0.67 10.75
N MET A 20 -12.84 1.80 10.07
CA MET A 20 -14.16 2.08 9.49
C MET A 20 -14.52 1.05 8.42
N LYS A 21 -13.60 0.67 7.54
CA LYS A 21 -13.84 -0.37 6.54
C LYS A 21 -14.20 -1.72 7.15
N VAL A 22 -13.54 -2.09 8.26
CA VAL A 22 -13.90 -3.30 9.01
C VAL A 22 -15.30 -3.17 9.58
N ASN A 23 -15.61 -2.03 10.20
CA ASN A 23 -16.91 -1.79 10.82
C ASN A 23 -18.08 -1.68 9.80
N GLU A 24 -17.78 -1.33 8.56
CA GLU A 24 -18.70 -1.27 7.42
C GLU A 24 -18.83 -2.63 6.68
N GLY A 25 -18.04 -3.63 7.08
CA GLY A 25 -18.08 -4.98 6.48
C GLY A 25 -17.24 -5.12 5.19
N GLU A 26 -16.41 -4.12 4.87
CA GLU A 26 -15.50 -4.16 3.71
C GLU A 26 -14.13 -4.76 4.04
N GLY A 27 -13.98 -5.31 5.24
CA GLY A 27 -12.74 -5.92 5.70
C GLY A 27 -12.91 -6.64 7.03
N LYS A 28 -11.80 -7.19 7.54
CA LYS A 28 -11.71 -7.89 8.83
C LYS A 28 -10.49 -7.44 9.61
N LEU A 29 -10.61 -7.40 10.93
CA LEU A 29 -9.45 -7.38 11.81
C LEU A 29 -8.94 -8.82 11.95
N LEU A 30 -7.70 -9.10 11.52
CA LEU A 30 -7.11 -10.44 11.61
C LEU A 30 -6.38 -10.64 12.93
N ALA A 31 -5.64 -9.63 13.37
CA ALA A 31 -4.86 -9.73 14.60
C ALA A 31 -4.47 -8.36 15.15
N GLY A 32 -4.21 -8.33 16.46
CA GLY A 32 -3.59 -7.22 17.18
C GLY A 32 -2.42 -7.70 18.03
N ASN A 33 -1.54 -6.75 18.37
CA ASN A 33 -0.52 -6.93 19.39
C ASN A 33 -0.46 -5.69 20.27
N LYS A 34 -0.51 -5.86 21.59
CA LYS A 34 -0.52 -4.75 22.58
C LYS A 34 -1.64 -3.72 22.38
N VAL A 35 -2.70 -4.10 21.66
CA VAL A 35 -3.91 -3.31 21.42
C VAL A 35 -5.09 -4.21 21.74
N PHE A 36 -6.06 -3.67 22.49
CA PHE A 36 -7.23 -4.44 22.90
C PHE A 36 -8.10 -4.80 21.70
N ASP A 37 -8.48 -6.07 21.67
CA ASP A 37 -9.48 -6.62 20.77
C ASP A 37 -10.52 -7.35 21.64
N ASP A 38 -11.80 -7.02 21.48
CA ASP A 38 -12.89 -7.65 22.21
C ASP A 38 -13.45 -8.90 21.53
N GLY A 39 -12.87 -9.28 20.39
CA GLY A 39 -13.32 -10.43 19.61
C GLY A 39 -14.67 -10.23 18.90
N SER A 40 -15.24 -9.04 18.94
CA SER A 40 -16.51 -8.73 18.25
C SER A 40 -16.39 -8.65 16.73
N GLY A 41 -15.15 -8.64 16.22
CA GLY A 41 -14.85 -8.38 14.82
C GLY A 41 -14.99 -6.90 14.42
N ARG A 42 -15.28 -6.01 15.39
CA ARG A 42 -15.33 -4.55 15.21
C ARG A 42 -14.10 -3.90 15.81
N VAL A 43 -13.76 -2.74 15.32
CA VAL A 43 -12.61 -1.97 15.81
C VAL A 43 -13.10 -0.73 16.56
N ASP A 44 -12.83 -0.67 17.86
CA ASP A 44 -12.96 0.56 18.63
C ASP A 44 -11.72 1.44 18.37
N ILE A 45 -11.88 2.37 17.41
CA ILE A 45 -10.81 3.26 16.95
C ILE A 45 -10.27 4.13 18.09
N ALA A 46 -11.15 4.62 18.97
CA ALA A 46 -10.75 5.51 20.06
C ALA A 46 -9.92 4.75 21.11
N ARG A 47 -10.36 3.55 21.46
CA ARG A 47 -9.62 2.68 22.38
C ARG A 47 -8.30 2.21 21.81
N ALA A 48 -8.30 1.77 20.55
CA ALA A 48 -7.05 1.40 19.87
C ALA A 48 -6.07 2.57 19.86
N GLU A 49 -6.51 3.79 19.55
CA GLU A 49 -5.64 4.97 19.60
C GLU A 49 -5.05 5.21 20.99
N GLN A 50 -5.85 5.01 22.06
CA GLN A 50 -5.36 5.14 23.43
C GLN A 50 -4.31 4.10 23.79
N ASP A 51 -4.50 2.84 23.36
CA ASP A 51 -3.53 1.77 23.61
C ASP A 51 -2.19 2.04 22.92
N PHE A 52 -2.22 2.49 21.68
CA PHE A 52 -1.01 2.94 20.98
C PHE A 52 -0.34 4.14 21.69
N LYS A 53 -1.14 5.10 22.19
CA LYS A 53 -0.62 6.26 22.92
C LYS A 53 0.00 5.87 24.26
N ARG A 54 -0.59 4.91 24.98
CA ARG A 54 -0.02 4.39 26.25
C ARG A 54 1.34 3.73 26.06
N TYR A 55 1.55 3.08 24.92
CA TYR A 55 2.84 2.47 24.59
C TYR A 55 3.92 3.52 24.31
N MET A 56 3.56 4.63 23.71
CA MET A 56 4.51 5.68 23.35
C MET A 56 4.68 6.68 24.49
N PRO A 57 5.94 7.07 24.85
CA PRO A 57 6.17 8.17 25.78
C PRO A 57 5.59 9.49 25.26
N GLU A 58 5.20 10.37 26.17
CA GLU A 58 4.64 11.68 25.81
C GLU A 58 5.64 12.54 25.01
N ASN A 59 6.92 12.51 25.40
CA ASN A 59 7.99 13.34 24.84
C ASN A 59 8.76 12.66 23.71
N VAL A 60 8.07 12.18 22.67
CA VAL A 60 8.73 11.63 21.50
C VAL A 60 9.16 12.72 20.52
N ARG A 61 10.48 12.85 20.29
CA ARG A 61 11.05 13.85 19.37
C ARG A 61 10.66 13.63 17.91
N THR A 62 10.33 12.40 17.53
CA THR A 62 9.98 12.04 16.14
C THR A 62 8.58 12.53 15.79
N ARG A 63 8.47 13.39 14.76
CA ARG A 63 7.19 13.85 14.24
C ARG A 63 6.40 12.71 13.57
N ASN A 64 7.07 11.89 12.79
CA ASN A 64 6.46 10.78 12.05
C ASN A 64 6.47 9.50 12.90
N LYS A 65 5.50 9.37 13.80
CA LYS A 65 5.41 8.29 14.78
C LYS A 65 4.74 7.03 14.24
N VAL A 66 3.96 7.15 13.18
CA VAL A 66 3.08 6.08 12.67
C VAL A 66 3.69 5.46 11.44
N ILE A 67 3.63 4.14 11.35
CA ILE A 67 3.94 3.39 10.14
C ILE A 67 2.69 2.66 9.67
N HIS A 68 2.39 2.77 8.39
CA HIS A 68 1.32 2.05 7.72
C HIS A 68 1.93 1.23 6.58
N ILE A 69 1.71 -0.07 6.63
CA ILE A 69 2.25 -1.03 5.67
C ILE A 69 1.08 -1.68 4.94
N SER A 70 1.10 -1.72 3.62
CA SER A 70 0.17 -2.56 2.89
C SER A 70 0.93 -3.70 2.22
N LEU A 71 0.46 -4.94 2.43
CA LEU A 71 0.96 -6.15 1.80
C LEU A 71 -0.05 -6.61 0.76
N ASN A 72 0.39 -6.71 -0.48
CA ASN A 72 -0.45 -7.02 -1.62
C ASN A 72 0.07 -8.31 -2.28
N PRO A 73 -0.51 -9.48 -1.99
CA PRO A 73 -0.26 -10.72 -2.72
C PRO A 73 -0.66 -10.58 -4.20
N HIS A 74 -0.26 -11.52 -5.02
CA HIS A 74 -0.73 -11.57 -6.40
C HIS A 74 -2.24 -11.87 -6.43
N PRO A 75 -3.03 -11.35 -7.38
CA PRO A 75 -4.47 -11.62 -7.45
C PRO A 75 -4.84 -13.11 -7.53
N ASP A 76 -3.93 -13.92 -8.08
CA ASP A 76 -4.12 -15.38 -8.21
C ASP A 76 -3.72 -16.15 -6.94
N ASP A 77 -3.06 -15.50 -5.98
CA ASP A 77 -2.71 -16.11 -4.70
C ASP A 77 -3.99 -16.28 -3.85
N ARG A 78 -4.26 -17.50 -3.44
CA ARG A 78 -5.38 -17.87 -2.57
C ARG A 78 -4.87 -18.14 -1.17
N LEU A 79 -4.93 -17.15 -0.29
CA LEU A 79 -4.53 -17.26 1.12
C LEU A 79 -5.76 -17.23 2.02
N THR A 80 -5.80 -18.14 2.97
CA THR A 80 -6.77 -18.12 4.08
C THR A 80 -6.47 -16.96 5.04
N ASP A 81 -7.44 -16.59 5.88
CA ASP A 81 -7.24 -15.53 6.88
C ASP A 81 -6.08 -15.87 7.84
N MET A 82 -5.93 -17.15 8.24
CA MET A 82 -4.83 -17.62 9.10
C MET A 82 -3.46 -17.52 8.40
N GLU A 83 -3.39 -17.84 7.12
CA GLU A 83 -2.15 -17.73 6.35
C GLU A 83 -1.77 -16.27 6.14
N MET A 84 -2.74 -15.38 5.90
CA MET A 84 -2.53 -13.94 5.80
C MET A 84 -2.04 -13.34 7.12
N GLU A 85 -2.64 -13.74 8.24
CA GLU A 85 -2.19 -13.33 9.58
C GLU A 85 -0.75 -13.78 9.83
N SER A 86 -0.46 -15.06 9.61
CA SER A 86 0.88 -15.63 9.81
C SER A 86 1.93 -14.93 8.95
N LEU A 87 1.61 -14.67 7.69
CA LEU A 87 2.46 -13.94 6.75
C LEU A 87 2.74 -12.51 7.23
N ALA A 88 1.72 -11.82 7.73
CA ALA A 88 1.86 -10.45 8.23
C ALA A 88 2.69 -10.38 9.52
N ARG A 89 2.47 -11.31 10.45
CA ARG A 89 3.26 -11.42 11.69
C ARG A 89 4.72 -11.70 11.39
N GLU A 90 5.01 -12.66 10.52
CA GLU A 90 6.38 -12.98 10.12
C GLU A 90 7.06 -11.81 9.39
N TYR A 91 6.31 -11.10 8.56
CA TYR A 91 6.80 -9.89 7.89
C TYR A 91 7.20 -8.83 8.91
N LEU A 92 6.35 -8.56 9.92
CA LEU A 92 6.62 -7.60 10.98
C LEU A 92 7.83 -7.99 11.83
N GLU A 93 7.94 -9.26 12.22
CA GLU A 93 9.07 -9.78 12.97
C GLU A 93 10.39 -9.57 12.22
N LYS A 94 10.47 -10.00 10.96
CA LYS A 94 11.66 -9.83 10.11
C LYS A 94 11.99 -8.36 9.82
N LEU A 95 10.98 -7.49 9.79
CA LEU A 95 11.18 -6.05 9.61
C LEU A 95 11.67 -5.36 10.90
N GLY A 96 11.51 -6.02 12.07
CA GLY A 96 11.86 -5.49 13.39
C GLY A 96 10.71 -4.75 14.09
N TYR A 97 9.47 -5.10 13.74
CA TYR A 97 8.24 -4.54 14.31
C TYR A 97 7.40 -5.60 15.07
N GLY A 98 7.94 -6.80 15.29
CA GLY A 98 7.20 -7.89 15.95
C GLY A 98 6.74 -7.56 17.36
N ASP A 99 7.56 -6.85 18.14
CA ASP A 99 7.25 -6.45 19.52
C ASP A 99 6.51 -5.11 19.61
N GLN A 100 6.26 -4.44 18.50
CA GLN A 100 5.53 -3.18 18.51
C GLN A 100 4.03 -3.40 18.71
N PRO A 101 3.26 -2.40 19.21
CA PRO A 101 1.83 -2.43 19.05
C PRO A 101 1.47 -2.36 17.57
N TYR A 102 0.58 -3.23 17.12
CA TYR A 102 0.07 -3.21 15.75
C TYR A 102 -1.35 -3.77 15.66
N LEU A 103 -2.03 -3.38 14.60
CA LEU A 103 -3.26 -4.01 14.13
C LEU A 103 -3.08 -4.43 12.67
N ILE A 104 -3.55 -5.65 12.35
CA ILE A 104 -3.51 -6.24 11.00
C ILE A 104 -4.94 -6.32 10.49
N PHE A 105 -5.21 -5.60 9.41
CA PHE A 105 -6.50 -5.56 8.74
C PHE A 105 -6.41 -6.27 7.40
N LYS A 106 -7.42 -7.06 7.06
CA LYS A 106 -7.67 -7.56 5.73
C LYS A 106 -8.74 -6.70 5.08
N HIS A 107 -8.48 -6.18 3.88
CA HIS A 107 -9.49 -5.49 3.08
C HIS A 107 -9.96 -6.35 1.92
N GLU A 108 -11.26 -6.28 1.62
CA GLU A 108 -11.97 -7.03 0.59
C GLU A 108 -12.72 -6.09 -0.39
N ASP A 109 -12.44 -4.78 -0.33
CA ASP A 109 -13.07 -3.73 -1.13
C ASP A 109 -12.70 -3.72 -2.62
N ILE A 110 -11.73 -4.54 -3.02
CA ILE A 110 -11.33 -4.73 -4.41
C ILE A 110 -11.20 -6.24 -4.71
N ASN A 111 -11.18 -6.60 -5.99
CA ASN A 111 -11.12 -8.00 -6.46
C ASN A 111 -9.88 -8.80 -6.00
N ARG A 112 -9.08 -8.28 -5.12
CA ARG A 112 -7.95 -8.97 -4.49
C ARG A 112 -7.91 -8.67 -3.00
N HIS A 113 -7.67 -9.69 -2.21
CA HIS A 113 -7.42 -9.52 -0.79
C HIS A 113 -6.06 -8.88 -0.57
N HIS A 114 -5.99 -7.92 0.35
CA HIS A 114 -4.77 -7.27 0.72
C HIS A 114 -4.77 -6.90 2.20
N LEU A 115 -3.57 -6.82 2.77
CA LEU A 115 -3.42 -6.53 4.19
C LEU A 115 -2.98 -5.08 4.38
N HIS A 116 -3.51 -4.48 5.42
CA HIS A 116 -3.04 -3.23 5.97
C HIS A 116 -2.59 -3.44 7.40
N ILE A 117 -1.41 -2.94 7.73
CA ILE A 117 -0.84 -3.02 9.07
C ILE A 117 -0.60 -1.59 9.54
N VAL A 118 -1.16 -1.26 10.68
CA VAL A 118 -0.91 0.01 11.38
C VAL A 118 -0.06 -0.28 12.59
N SER A 119 1.06 0.41 12.74
CA SER A 119 1.98 0.28 13.87
C SER A 119 2.66 1.61 14.17
N VAL A 120 3.51 1.64 15.19
CA VAL A 120 4.29 2.81 15.57
C VAL A 120 5.78 2.61 15.27
N ASN A 121 6.45 3.72 14.94
CA ASN A 121 7.83 3.78 14.49
C ASN A 121 8.80 4.20 15.61
N VAL A 122 8.38 4.01 16.85
CA VAL A 122 9.17 4.32 18.06
C VAL A 122 8.96 3.21 19.08
N ASP A 123 9.99 2.92 19.84
CA ASP A 123 9.92 1.98 20.96
C ASP A 123 9.29 2.61 22.22
N GLU A 124 9.13 1.83 23.27
CA GLU A 124 8.61 2.26 24.57
C GLU A 124 9.44 3.34 25.26
N ASN A 125 10.71 3.50 24.85
CA ASN A 125 11.61 4.54 25.34
C ASN A 125 11.58 5.81 24.46
N GLY A 126 10.71 5.85 23.45
CA GLY A 126 10.60 6.96 22.48
C GLY A 126 11.75 7.02 21.48
N ARG A 127 12.59 5.98 21.40
CA ARG A 127 13.66 5.88 20.42
C ARG A 127 13.06 5.40 19.10
N ARG A 128 13.52 5.99 18.02
CA ARG A 128 13.06 5.60 16.68
C ARG A 128 13.60 4.23 16.31
N LEU A 129 12.73 3.36 15.80
CA LEU A 129 13.12 2.08 15.24
C LEU A 129 14.02 2.25 14.01
N ASN A 130 14.89 1.25 13.79
CA ASN A 130 15.80 1.27 12.65
C ASN A 130 15.02 1.24 11.31
N LYS A 131 15.09 2.35 10.59
CA LYS A 131 14.49 2.51 9.25
C LYS A 131 15.50 2.45 8.12
N ASP A 132 16.78 2.23 8.43
CA ASP A 132 17.82 2.24 7.41
C ASP A 132 17.52 1.20 6.35
N PHE A 133 17.49 1.67 5.12
CA PHE A 133 17.15 0.86 3.95
C PHE A 133 15.84 0.05 4.10
N ILE A 134 14.85 0.57 4.85
CA ILE A 134 13.60 -0.15 5.17
C ILE A 134 12.92 -0.71 3.90
N HIS A 135 12.89 0.03 2.79
CA HIS A 135 12.30 -0.44 1.54
C HIS A 135 13.11 -1.60 0.91
N ARG A 136 14.44 -1.58 1.03
CA ARG A 136 15.31 -2.66 0.55
C ARG A 136 15.16 -3.91 1.42
N ARG A 137 15.11 -3.74 2.75
CA ARG A 137 14.83 -4.82 3.70
C ARG A 137 13.47 -5.44 3.45
N SER A 138 12.44 -4.62 3.34
CA SER A 138 11.07 -5.02 3.00
C SER A 138 11.03 -5.84 1.70
N LYS A 139 11.71 -5.40 0.64
CA LYS A 139 11.76 -6.15 -0.63
C LYS A 139 12.40 -7.53 -0.46
N ARG A 140 13.47 -7.64 0.32
CA ARG A 140 14.11 -8.92 0.61
C ARG A 140 13.16 -9.85 1.38
N ILE A 141 12.50 -9.31 2.41
CA ILE A 141 11.53 -10.05 3.22
C ILE A 141 10.37 -10.53 2.36
N THR A 142 9.78 -9.67 1.52
CA THR A 142 8.68 -10.09 0.63
C THR A 142 9.09 -11.20 -0.32
N THR A 143 10.30 -11.16 -0.89
CA THR A 143 10.80 -12.21 -1.76
C THR A 143 11.01 -13.54 -1.01
N GLU A 144 11.47 -13.47 0.24
CA GLU A 144 11.63 -14.66 1.10
C GLU A 144 10.28 -15.28 1.43
N LEU A 145 9.29 -14.45 1.83
CA LEU A 145 7.93 -14.90 2.13
C LEU A 145 7.22 -15.47 0.90
N GLU A 146 7.40 -14.87 -0.29
CA GLU A 146 6.88 -15.42 -1.55
C GLU A 146 7.34 -16.86 -1.76
N ARG A 147 8.62 -17.14 -1.52
CA ARG A 147 9.17 -18.50 -1.65
C ARG A 147 8.64 -19.45 -0.58
N LYS A 148 8.54 -18.98 0.67
CA LYS A 148 8.09 -19.81 1.80
C LYS A 148 6.62 -20.20 1.67
N TYR A 149 5.77 -19.28 1.27
CA TYR A 149 4.32 -19.47 1.14
C TYR A 149 3.88 -19.90 -0.27
N GLY A 150 4.83 -20.14 -1.18
CA GLY A 150 4.53 -20.55 -2.56
C GLY A 150 3.76 -19.51 -3.38
N LEU A 151 3.95 -18.22 -3.09
CA LEU A 151 3.21 -17.13 -3.73
C LEU A 151 3.84 -16.75 -5.08
N HIS A 152 3.02 -16.20 -5.95
CA HIS A 152 3.48 -15.66 -7.22
C HIS A 152 4.46 -14.49 -6.97
N PRO A 153 5.65 -14.49 -7.60
CA PRO A 153 6.61 -13.42 -7.43
C PRO A 153 6.07 -12.11 -8.01
N ALA A 154 6.30 -11.01 -7.28
CA ALA A 154 5.97 -9.68 -7.77
C ALA A 154 6.92 -9.27 -8.89
N ASP A 155 6.67 -9.75 -10.11
CA ASP A 155 7.51 -9.41 -11.25
C ASP A 155 7.19 -8.01 -11.79
N ARG A 156 8.14 -7.10 -11.62
CA ARG A 156 8.05 -5.74 -12.19
C ARG A 156 8.12 -5.73 -13.73
N ARG A 157 8.53 -6.83 -14.35
CA ARG A 157 8.73 -6.91 -15.81
C ARG A 157 7.41 -7.07 -16.57
N GLN A 158 6.41 -7.73 -16.01
CA GLN A 158 5.12 -7.90 -16.68
C GLN A 158 4.39 -6.57 -16.93
N HIS A 159 4.50 -5.57 -16.02
CA HIS A 159 3.92 -4.25 -16.27
C HIS A 159 4.65 -3.39 -17.32
N ARG A 160 5.85 -3.79 -17.75
CA ARG A 160 6.59 -3.07 -18.80
C ARG A 160 6.24 -3.50 -20.22
N ASN A 161 5.68 -4.68 -20.39
CA ASN A 161 5.39 -5.23 -21.72
C ASN A 161 3.96 -4.98 -22.22
N ASP A 162 3.05 -4.51 -21.35
CA ASP A 162 1.68 -4.17 -21.78
C ASP A 162 1.52 -2.68 -22.11
N ASN A 163 2.55 -2.09 -22.70
CA ASN A 163 2.49 -0.76 -23.31
C ASN A 163 1.86 -0.85 -24.73
N SER A 164 0.76 -1.56 -24.85
CA SER A 164 -0.04 -1.48 -26.09
C SER A 164 -0.61 -0.08 -26.23
N LEU A 165 -0.40 0.52 -27.41
CA LEU A 165 -1.03 1.80 -27.78
C LEU A 165 -2.55 1.58 -27.84
N ARG A 166 -3.25 1.84 -26.76
CA ARG A 166 -4.71 1.78 -26.69
C ARG A 166 -5.29 3.18 -26.76
N LYS A 167 -6.37 3.33 -27.53
CA LYS A 167 -7.15 4.56 -27.57
C LYS A 167 -7.77 4.80 -26.20
N VAL A 168 -7.72 6.05 -25.72
CA VAL A 168 -8.38 6.45 -24.48
C VAL A 168 -9.88 6.42 -24.67
N ASP A 169 -10.58 5.69 -23.81
CA ASP A 169 -12.04 5.62 -23.79
C ASP A 169 -12.54 6.31 -22.50
N ALA A 170 -13.15 7.47 -22.67
CA ALA A 170 -13.64 8.27 -21.56
C ALA A 170 -14.84 7.63 -20.84
N SER A 171 -15.51 6.65 -21.46
CA SER A 171 -16.64 5.93 -20.87
C SER A 171 -16.23 4.80 -19.92
N GLN A 172 -14.97 4.35 -19.99
CA GLN A 172 -14.47 3.20 -19.23
C GLN A 172 -13.56 3.62 -18.07
N GLY A 173 -14.07 4.34 -17.07
CA GLY A 173 -13.38 4.58 -15.80
C GLY A 173 -12.14 5.47 -15.92
N ASP A 174 -11.16 5.32 -15.05
CA ASP A 174 -10.00 6.21 -14.80
C ASP A 174 -9.29 6.72 -16.08
N VAL A 175 -9.85 7.78 -16.67
CA VAL A 175 -9.32 8.45 -17.87
C VAL A 175 -7.89 8.95 -17.66
N LYS A 176 -7.58 9.44 -16.45
CA LYS A 176 -6.24 9.92 -16.09
C LYS A 176 -5.19 8.81 -16.19
N ARG A 177 -5.54 7.63 -15.75
CA ARG A 177 -4.67 6.44 -15.83
C ARG A 177 -4.51 5.96 -17.28
N GLN A 178 -5.59 5.97 -18.06
CA GLN A 178 -5.54 5.61 -19.48
C GLN A 178 -4.63 6.57 -20.26
N VAL A 179 -4.79 7.88 -20.07
CA VAL A 179 -3.92 8.91 -20.66
C VAL A 179 -2.46 8.70 -20.27
N SER A 180 -2.19 8.49 -18.97
CA SER A 180 -0.83 8.24 -18.50
C SER A 180 -0.20 7.01 -19.15
N ASN A 181 -0.96 5.93 -19.31
CA ASN A 181 -0.48 4.69 -19.94
C ASN A 181 -0.21 4.90 -21.44
N THR A 182 -1.09 5.61 -22.15
CA THR A 182 -0.90 5.94 -23.56
C THR A 182 0.35 6.81 -23.78
N VAL A 183 0.53 7.84 -22.94
CA VAL A 183 1.74 8.69 -22.99
C VAL A 183 3.00 7.87 -22.75
N LYS A 184 3.02 6.99 -21.74
CA LYS A 184 4.15 6.10 -21.46
C LYS A 184 4.44 5.15 -22.61
N ALA A 185 3.40 4.60 -23.27
CA ALA A 185 3.54 3.73 -24.41
C ALA A 185 4.16 4.49 -25.61
N VAL A 186 3.67 5.69 -25.90
CA VAL A 186 4.23 6.56 -26.96
C VAL A 186 5.69 6.90 -26.68
N MET A 187 6.02 7.31 -25.44
CA MET A 187 7.39 7.64 -25.04
C MET A 187 8.35 6.44 -25.09
N ALA A 188 7.84 5.23 -24.89
CA ALA A 188 8.64 4.01 -24.97
C ALA A 188 8.87 3.56 -26.42
N THR A 189 7.93 3.84 -27.32
CA THR A 189 7.96 3.37 -28.73
C THR A 189 8.71 4.35 -29.64
N TYR A 190 8.57 5.66 -29.38
CA TYR A 190 9.13 6.71 -30.23
C TYR A 190 10.28 7.45 -29.53
N LYS A 191 11.35 7.75 -30.29
CA LYS A 191 12.44 8.62 -29.80
C LYS A 191 12.16 10.07 -30.17
N PHE A 192 11.93 10.91 -29.18
CA PHE A 192 11.71 12.33 -29.35
C PHE A 192 12.95 13.14 -28.97
N ARG A 193 13.30 14.13 -29.79
CA ARG A 193 14.37 15.10 -29.45
C ARG A 193 13.88 16.21 -28.55
N THR A 194 12.62 16.63 -28.73
CA THR A 194 12.00 17.71 -27.95
C THR A 194 10.51 17.38 -27.72
N MET A 195 9.88 18.05 -26.74
CA MET A 195 8.44 17.93 -26.51
C MET A 195 7.58 18.40 -27.70
N ALA A 196 8.11 19.29 -28.55
CA ALA A 196 7.43 19.70 -29.77
C ALA A 196 7.24 18.56 -30.79
N ASN A 197 8.13 17.58 -30.77
CA ASN A 197 8.05 16.40 -31.65
C ASN A 197 7.04 15.34 -31.17
N THR A 198 6.39 15.55 -30.03
CA THR A 198 5.29 14.71 -29.55
C THR A 198 3.92 15.14 -30.12
N ALA A 199 3.87 16.23 -30.89
CA ALA A 199 2.65 16.65 -31.59
C ALA A 199 2.24 15.60 -32.65
N PRO A 200 0.99 15.46 -32.97
CA PRO A 200 0.29 14.20 -33.17
C PRO A 200 0.84 13.36 -34.31
N CYS A 201 1.19 12.11 -33.99
CA CYS A 201 1.56 11.10 -35.01
C CYS A 201 0.35 10.50 -35.77
N SER A 202 -0.89 10.82 -35.40
CA SER A 202 -2.08 10.37 -36.12
C SER A 202 -3.34 11.17 -35.74
N PRO A 203 -4.34 11.23 -36.63
CA PRO A 203 -5.60 11.93 -36.38
C PRO A 203 -6.40 11.40 -35.19
N SER A 204 -6.14 10.15 -34.76
CA SER A 204 -6.84 9.53 -33.66
C SER A 204 -6.32 9.93 -32.27
N THR A 205 -5.15 10.58 -32.20
CA THR A 205 -4.51 11.03 -30.93
C THR A 205 -4.67 12.55 -30.70
N THR A 206 -5.21 13.29 -31.67
CA THR A 206 -5.27 14.75 -31.70
C THR A 206 -6.16 15.36 -30.60
N SER A 207 -7.09 14.60 -30.05
CA SER A 207 -8.00 15.11 -29.00
C SER A 207 -7.34 15.28 -27.62
N LEU A 208 -6.14 14.73 -27.43
CA LEU A 208 -5.46 14.69 -26.12
C LEU A 208 -4.59 15.91 -25.80
N TRP A 209 -4.25 16.74 -26.80
CA TRP A 209 -3.20 17.75 -26.67
C TRP A 209 -3.64 19.19 -26.96
N ARG A 210 -4.94 19.46 -27.11
CA ARG A 210 -5.39 20.85 -27.16
C ARG A 210 -5.24 21.48 -25.78
N LYS A 211 -4.28 22.39 -25.64
CA LYS A 211 -4.22 23.30 -24.48
C LYS A 211 -5.55 24.04 -24.38
N PRO A 212 -6.15 24.14 -23.18
CA PRO A 212 -7.24 25.11 -23.01
C PRO A 212 -6.66 26.49 -23.29
N VAL A 213 -7.28 27.22 -24.18
CA VAL A 213 -6.98 28.63 -24.41
C VAL A 213 -7.39 29.35 -23.14
N ALA A 214 -6.40 29.96 -22.45
CA ALA A 214 -6.69 30.83 -21.33
C ALA A 214 -7.47 32.05 -21.82
N TRP A 215 -8.57 32.30 -21.16
CA TRP A 215 -9.25 33.59 -21.14
C TRP A 215 -8.83 34.34 -19.89
#